data_e23519ceaecf04653bfc80cf7bcc0923
#
_entry.id   e23519ceaecf04653bfc80cf7bcc0923
#
_cell.length_a   1.000
_cell.length_b   1.000
_cell.length_c   1.000
_cell.angle_alpha   90.00
_cell.angle_beta   90.00
_cell.angle_gamma   90.00
#
_symmetry.space_group_name_H-M   'P 1'
#
loop_
_entity.id
_entity.type
_entity.pdbx_description
1 polymer ?
#
loop_
_entity_poly.entity_id
_entity_poly.type
_entity_poly.pdbx_seq_one_letter_code
_entity_poly.pdbx_strand_id
1 'polypeptide(L)'
;PTKAQLAWHENEFYLFMHFGPNTFTGKEWGEGNEPEDIFNPTELDCRQWCRIARAAGAKGIIITAKHHDGFCLWPSKYSKHTVRESKWKDGKGDVLKELSQACREFGLKFGVYISPWDRNHPDYGTDKYNDVFVGMMREIFQNYGPVWELWWDGANGEGPNGKRQEYDWRRYENTVRQLSPKTVVFSDIGPDIRWVGNENGFVGDPNWNFLDTVGYKRGIGAPANDTLNHGNYYGKHWIPAECDVSIRPGWFYREAEDNKVKTAGKLFDIYLKSVGRGANLLLNIPPDKRGLIHEADSAVLMQFRKMRDENFATNLLKDADSYYEFSQKDLYNKPLLLRGFDTTSAYYGINLQNFIVQLSQPVKTNCIVLREAIHLGQSIRRFSIVLYSNDKPIGEVQGTSVGRKRILTFPATTITSFRVYLEDAQGNDNITGIAAYLIDESLVEQ
;
A
#
# COMPACT_ATOMS: atom_id res chain seq x y z
N PRO A 1 14.68 -2.76 8.22
CA PRO A 1 14.04 -3.22 6.97
C PRO A 1 15.03 -3.87 6.00
N THR A 2 14.53 -4.78 5.17
CA THR A 2 15.27 -5.33 4.03
C THR A 2 15.29 -4.35 2.86
N LYS A 3 16.21 -4.56 1.89
CA LYS A 3 16.23 -3.77 0.65
C LYS A 3 14.91 -3.88 -0.14
N ALA A 4 14.25 -5.05 -0.11
CA ALA A 4 12.97 -5.28 -0.77
C ALA A 4 11.85 -4.47 -0.09
N GLN A 5 11.81 -4.43 1.23
CA GLN A 5 10.85 -3.61 1.99
C GLN A 5 11.07 -2.11 1.78
N LEU A 6 12.32 -1.64 1.73
CA LEU A 6 12.62 -0.24 1.41
C LEU A 6 12.13 0.12 -0.01
N ALA A 7 12.40 -0.73 -0.99
CA ALA A 7 11.91 -0.54 -2.35
C ALA A 7 10.37 -0.61 -2.45
N TRP A 8 9.72 -1.37 -1.59
CA TRP A 8 8.26 -1.43 -1.48
C TRP A 8 7.70 -0.09 -0.94
N HIS A 9 8.28 0.47 0.11
CA HIS A 9 7.88 1.77 0.65
C HIS A 9 7.86 2.89 -0.39
N GLU A 10 8.78 2.86 -1.36
CA GLU A 10 8.87 3.88 -2.42
C GLU A 10 7.69 3.85 -3.40
N ASN A 11 6.90 2.78 -3.43
CA ASN A 11 5.77 2.70 -4.35
C ASN A 11 4.56 3.52 -3.89
N GLU A 12 4.38 3.72 -2.60
CA GLU A 12 3.32 4.51 -1.95
C GLU A 12 1.89 4.17 -2.38
N PHE A 13 1.61 4.10 -3.70
CA PHE A 13 0.28 3.91 -4.27
C PHE A 13 0.31 2.96 -5.47
N TYR A 14 -0.56 1.95 -5.43
CA TYR A 14 -0.75 0.96 -6.49
C TYR A 14 -2.17 0.39 -6.44
N LEU A 15 -2.57 -0.37 -7.47
CA LEU A 15 -3.94 -0.81 -7.66
C LEU A 15 -4.11 -2.29 -7.33
N PHE A 16 -5.26 -2.63 -6.80
CA PHE A 16 -5.76 -3.99 -6.65
C PHE A 16 -6.84 -4.23 -7.71
N MET A 17 -6.85 -5.41 -8.32
CA MET A 17 -7.86 -5.83 -9.29
C MET A 17 -8.53 -7.10 -8.78
N HIS A 18 -9.70 -6.98 -8.16
CA HIS A 18 -10.55 -8.12 -7.87
C HIS A 18 -11.34 -8.48 -9.12
N PHE A 19 -10.99 -9.61 -9.71
CA PHE A 19 -11.58 -10.10 -10.96
C PHE A 19 -11.65 -11.62 -10.95
N GLY A 20 -12.77 -12.19 -11.38
CA GLY A 20 -12.99 -13.63 -11.36
C GLY A 20 -14.47 -13.99 -11.50
N PRO A 21 -14.90 -15.20 -11.18
CA PRO A 21 -16.31 -15.62 -11.22
C PRO A 21 -17.25 -14.67 -10.45
N ASN A 22 -16.78 -14.07 -9.36
CA ASN A 22 -17.59 -13.17 -8.53
C ASN A 22 -17.99 -11.89 -9.27
N THR A 23 -17.21 -11.44 -10.25
CA THR A 23 -17.58 -10.35 -11.15
C THR A 23 -18.88 -10.65 -11.91
N PHE A 24 -19.13 -11.93 -12.21
CA PHE A 24 -20.28 -12.39 -13.01
C PHE A 24 -21.47 -12.81 -12.14
N THR A 25 -21.21 -13.34 -10.93
CA THR A 25 -22.27 -13.74 -9.98
C THR A 25 -22.77 -12.60 -9.12
N GLY A 26 -22.00 -11.51 -8.97
CA GLY A 26 -22.30 -10.43 -8.04
C GLY A 26 -22.08 -10.78 -6.57
N LYS A 27 -21.42 -11.90 -6.28
CA LYS A 27 -21.07 -12.32 -4.91
C LYS A 27 -19.74 -11.73 -4.48
N GLU A 28 -19.57 -11.52 -3.19
CA GLU A 28 -18.29 -11.09 -2.61
C GLU A 28 -17.36 -12.29 -2.42
N TRP A 29 -17.90 -13.39 -1.96
CA TRP A 29 -17.23 -14.68 -1.85
C TRP A 29 -17.98 -15.73 -2.67
N GLY A 30 -17.27 -16.42 -3.55
CA GLY A 30 -17.82 -17.55 -4.30
C GLY A 30 -17.94 -18.79 -3.42
N GLU A 31 -18.77 -19.73 -3.87
CA GLU A 31 -19.02 -20.99 -3.16
C GLU A 31 -17.99 -22.08 -3.50
N GLY A 32 -17.25 -21.92 -4.59
CA GLY A 32 -16.30 -22.92 -5.08
C GLY A 32 -16.92 -23.96 -6.03
N ASN A 33 -18.20 -23.81 -6.32
CA ASN A 33 -18.94 -24.69 -7.23
C ASN A 33 -19.53 -23.93 -8.43
N GLU A 34 -19.09 -22.70 -8.64
CA GLU A 34 -19.48 -21.91 -9.80
C GLU A 34 -19.04 -22.64 -11.09
N PRO A 35 -19.93 -22.76 -12.10
CA PRO A 35 -19.49 -23.28 -13.39
C PRO A 35 -18.39 -22.42 -14.00
N GLU A 36 -17.34 -23.02 -14.53
CA GLU A 36 -16.21 -22.30 -15.12
C GLU A 36 -16.64 -21.40 -16.29
N ASP A 37 -17.69 -21.79 -17.01
CA ASP A 37 -18.26 -21.02 -18.13
C ASP A 37 -18.88 -19.68 -17.72
N ILE A 38 -19.10 -19.43 -16.42
CA ILE A 38 -19.56 -18.13 -15.95
C ILE A 38 -18.49 -17.05 -16.16
N PHE A 39 -17.21 -17.45 -16.12
CA PHE A 39 -16.10 -16.55 -16.40
C PHE A 39 -15.96 -16.36 -17.93
N ASN A 40 -16.54 -15.30 -18.42
CA ASN A 40 -16.55 -14.99 -19.86
C ASN A 40 -16.50 -13.50 -20.13
N PRO A 41 -15.39 -12.79 -19.83
CA PRO A 41 -15.23 -11.40 -20.18
C PRO A 41 -15.24 -11.19 -21.69
N THR A 42 -16.04 -10.23 -22.17
CA THR A 42 -16.26 -10.02 -23.61
C THR A 42 -15.16 -9.20 -24.29
N GLU A 43 -14.47 -8.34 -23.52
CA GLU A 43 -13.54 -7.33 -24.04
C GLU A 43 -12.28 -7.19 -23.15
N LEU A 44 -11.85 -8.26 -22.47
CA LEU A 44 -10.70 -8.17 -21.56
C LEU A 44 -9.52 -7.46 -22.24
N ASP A 45 -9.08 -6.35 -21.61
CA ASP A 45 -7.92 -5.59 -22.05
C ASP A 45 -7.03 -5.18 -20.85
N CYS A 46 -6.07 -6.02 -20.49
CA CYS A 46 -5.10 -5.72 -19.44
C CYS A 46 -4.24 -4.49 -19.77
N ARG A 47 -4.12 -4.09 -21.03
CA ARG A 47 -3.42 -2.86 -21.42
C ARG A 47 -4.24 -1.62 -21.05
N GLN A 48 -5.60 -1.70 -21.13
CA GLN A 48 -6.47 -0.64 -20.63
C GLN A 48 -6.28 -0.46 -19.12
N TRP A 49 -6.19 -1.55 -18.34
CA TRP A 49 -5.91 -1.48 -16.91
C TRP A 49 -4.57 -0.77 -16.64
N CYS A 50 -3.52 -1.14 -17.37
CA CYS A 50 -2.20 -0.55 -17.22
C CYS A 50 -2.14 0.93 -17.65
N ARG A 51 -2.83 1.30 -18.75
CA ARG A 51 -2.93 2.71 -19.17
C ARG A 51 -3.56 3.57 -18.07
N ILE A 52 -4.67 3.12 -17.50
CA ILE A 52 -5.38 3.83 -16.43
C ILE A 52 -4.54 3.87 -15.16
N ALA A 53 -3.95 2.75 -14.74
CA ALA A 53 -3.07 2.69 -13.57
C ALA A 53 -1.89 3.68 -13.68
N ARG A 54 -1.22 3.70 -14.83
CA ARG A 54 -0.11 4.62 -15.09
C ARG A 54 -0.57 6.08 -15.11
N ALA A 55 -1.69 6.37 -15.77
CA ALA A 55 -2.27 7.71 -15.80
C ALA A 55 -2.70 8.19 -14.40
N ALA A 56 -3.18 7.28 -13.55
CA ALA A 56 -3.49 7.56 -12.15
C ALA A 56 -2.23 7.75 -11.26
N GLY A 57 -1.04 7.46 -11.78
CA GLY A 57 0.22 7.52 -11.04
C GLY A 57 0.46 6.34 -10.10
N ALA A 58 -0.26 5.24 -10.30
CA ALA A 58 -0.01 3.99 -9.61
C ALA A 58 1.32 3.36 -10.06
N LYS A 59 2.01 2.65 -9.17
CA LYS A 59 3.33 2.06 -9.42
C LYS A 59 3.26 0.58 -9.82
N GLY A 60 2.11 -0.05 -9.61
CA GLY A 60 1.91 -1.47 -9.90
C GLY A 60 0.44 -1.86 -9.86
N ILE A 61 0.21 -3.12 -10.19
CA ILE A 61 -1.11 -3.78 -10.13
C ILE A 61 -0.93 -5.14 -9.45
N ILE A 62 -1.78 -5.42 -8.46
CA ILE A 62 -1.94 -6.74 -7.84
C ILE A 62 -3.28 -7.32 -8.32
N ILE A 63 -3.25 -8.53 -8.88
CA ILE A 63 -4.45 -9.23 -9.38
C ILE A 63 -4.84 -10.37 -8.46
N THR A 64 -6.13 -10.57 -8.19
CA THR A 64 -6.64 -11.76 -7.53
C THR A 64 -6.55 -12.97 -8.48
N ALA A 65 -5.37 -13.57 -8.55
CA ALA A 65 -5.13 -14.71 -9.44
C ALA A 65 -6.00 -15.93 -9.08
N LYS A 66 -6.20 -16.16 -7.78
CA LYS A 66 -7.14 -17.15 -7.23
C LYS A 66 -7.75 -16.61 -5.96
N HIS A 67 -9.06 -16.37 -5.94
CA HIS A 67 -9.82 -15.99 -4.75
C HIS A 67 -10.29 -17.24 -3.96
N HIS A 68 -11.09 -17.09 -2.92
CA HIS A 68 -11.55 -18.19 -2.06
C HIS A 68 -12.38 -19.25 -2.78
N ASP A 69 -13.03 -18.91 -3.90
CA ASP A 69 -13.75 -19.85 -4.76
C ASP A 69 -12.84 -20.91 -5.42
N GLY A 70 -11.52 -20.68 -5.42
CA GLY A 70 -10.54 -21.58 -6.00
C GLY A 70 -10.35 -21.42 -7.51
N PHE A 71 -11.08 -20.52 -8.18
CA PHE A 71 -10.94 -20.32 -9.63
C PHE A 71 -9.61 -19.63 -9.97
N CYS A 72 -8.82 -20.29 -10.82
CA CYS A 72 -7.52 -19.78 -11.26
C CYS A 72 -7.65 -18.98 -12.55
N LEU A 73 -7.19 -17.71 -12.54
CA LEU A 73 -7.16 -16.84 -13.71
C LEU A 73 -6.04 -17.21 -14.71
N TRP A 74 -5.33 -18.30 -14.48
CA TRP A 74 -4.32 -18.91 -15.36
C TRP A 74 -4.59 -20.40 -15.50
N PRO A 75 -4.10 -21.07 -16.56
CA PRO A 75 -4.37 -22.49 -16.79
C PRO A 75 -3.49 -23.38 -15.90
N SER A 76 -3.71 -23.31 -14.57
CA SER A 76 -2.96 -24.09 -13.60
C SER A 76 -3.07 -25.61 -13.86
N LYS A 77 -1.98 -26.32 -13.70
CA LYS A 77 -1.95 -27.80 -13.75
C LYS A 77 -2.44 -28.43 -12.44
N TYR A 78 -2.50 -27.65 -11.40
CA TYR A 78 -2.87 -28.09 -10.04
C TYR A 78 -4.36 -27.95 -9.73
N SER A 79 -5.16 -27.40 -10.64
CA SER A 79 -6.61 -27.28 -10.48
C SER A 79 -7.33 -27.57 -11.80
N LYS A 80 -8.58 -28.04 -11.68
CA LYS A 80 -9.53 -28.15 -12.80
C LYS A 80 -10.54 -27.00 -12.81
N HIS A 81 -10.45 -26.08 -11.85
CA HIS A 81 -11.30 -24.89 -11.75
C HIS A 81 -10.51 -23.68 -12.22
N THR A 82 -10.38 -23.54 -13.54
CA THR A 82 -9.48 -22.54 -14.15
C THR A 82 -10.07 -21.97 -15.44
N VAL A 83 -9.45 -20.92 -15.95
CA VAL A 83 -9.77 -20.33 -17.27
C VAL A 83 -9.70 -21.35 -18.43
N ARG A 84 -8.93 -22.42 -18.28
CA ARG A 84 -8.80 -23.49 -19.29
C ARG A 84 -10.11 -24.27 -19.45
N GLU A 85 -10.86 -24.45 -18.39
CA GLU A 85 -12.15 -25.16 -18.39
C GLU A 85 -13.32 -24.23 -18.78
N SER A 86 -13.10 -22.93 -18.87
CA SER A 86 -14.10 -21.96 -19.30
C SER A 86 -14.24 -21.87 -20.82
N LYS A 87 -15.33 -21.29 -21.31
CA LYS A 87 -15.50 -20.98 -22.74
C LYS A 87 -14.74 -19.73 -23.18
N TRP A 88 -14.24 -18.95 -22.22
CA TRP A 88 -13.50 -17.73 -22.56
C TRP A 88 -12.27 -18.07 -23.40
N LYS A 89 -12.18 -17.43 -24.58
CA LYS A 89 -11.13 -17.71 -25.59
C LYS A 89 -10.96 -19.20 -25.91
N ASP A 90 -12.08 -19.95 -25.93
CA ASP A 90 -12.08 -21.42 -26.16
C ASP A 90 -11.13 -22.18 -25.22
N GLY A 91 -11.09 -21.79 -23.95
CA GLY A 91 -10.21 -22.36 -22.93
C GLY A 91 -8.71 -22.05 -23.09
N LYS A 92 -8.34 -21.14 -23.99
CA LYS A 92 -6.95 -20.74 -24.26
C LYS A 92 -6.53 -19.43 -23.61
N GLY A 93 -7.44 -18.83 -22.84
CA GLY A 93 -7.19 -17.57 -22.14
C GLY A 93 -6.23 -17.73 -20.96
N ASP A 94 -5.50 -16.66 -20.64
CA ASP A 94 -4.56 -16.59 -19.52
C ASP A 94 -4.44 -15.14 -19.07
N VAL A 95 -5.20 -14.77 -18.03
CA VAL A 95 -5.24 -13.37 -17.55
C VAL A 95 -3.89 -12.94 -16.96
N LEU A 96 -3.20 -13.83 -16.25
CA LEU A 96 -1.91 -13.51 -15.66
C LEU A 96 -0.85 -13.23 -16.72
N LYS A 97 -0.86 -13.99 -17.81
CA LYS A 97 0.04 -13.77 -18.92
C LYS A 97 -0.23 -12.41 -19.57
N GLU A 98 -1.48 -12.11 -19.87
CA GLU A 98 -1.87 -10.82 -20.47
C GLU A 98 -1.51 -9.64 -19.58
N LEU A 99 -1.82 -9.72 -18.27
CA LEU A 99 -1.52 -8.65 -17.33
C LEU A 99 -0.02 -8.49 -17.08
N SER A 100 0.72 -9.57 -16.87
CA SER A 100 2.17 -9.49 -16.62
C SER A 100 2.93 -8.91 -17.82
N GLN A 101 2.49 -9.21 -19.05
CA GLN A 101 3.03 -8.62 -20.26
C GLN A 101 2.70 -7.13 -20.36
N ALA A 102 1.44 -6.76 -20.11
CA ALA A 102 1.02 -5.36 -20.11
C ALA A 102 1.77 -4.54 -19.02
N CYS A 103 1.93 -5.07 -17.81
CA CYS A 103 2.70 -4.39 -16.77
C CYS A 103 4.14 -4.11 -17.21
N ARG A 104 4.82 -5.07 -17.85
CA ARG A 104 6.18 -4.86 -18.41
C ARG A 104 6.19 -3.77 -19.47
N GLU A 105 5.22 -3.79 -20.39
CA GLU A 105 5.10 -2.79 -21.46
C GLU A 105 4.90 -1.36 -20.90
N PHE A 106 4.08 -1.22 -19.88
CA PHE A 106 3.76 0.08 -19.28
C PHE A 106 4.72 0.51 -18.16
N GLY A 107 5.74 -0.30 -17.84
CA GLY A 107 6.68 -0.01 -16.75
C GLY A 107 6.04 -0.06 -15.36
N LEU A 108 5.00 -0.87 -15.19
CA LEU A 108 4.33 -1.11 -13.92
C LEU A 108 4.83 -2.40 -13.26
N LYS A 109 4.79 -2.43 -11.95
CA LYS A 109 5.09 -3.64 -11.18
C LYS A 109 3.90 -4.59 -11.22
N PHE A 110 4.20 -5.88 -11.38
CA PHE A 110 3.20 -6.95 -11.36
C PHE A 110 3.22 -7.66 -10.03
N GLY A 111 2.09 -7.67 -9.34
CA GLY A 111 1.86 -8.38 -8.09
C GLY A 111 0.72 -9.38 -8.22
N VAL A 112 0.70 -10.36 -7.34
CA VAL A 112 -0.28 -11.45 -7.36
C VAL A 112 -0.85 -11.70 -5.97
N TYR A 113 -2.17 -11.66 -5.88
CA TYR A 113 -2.91 -12.21 -4.77
C TYR A 113 -3.27 -13.67 -5.08
N ILE A 114 -2.99 -14.56 -4.16
CA ILE A 114 -3.42 -15.95 -4.22
C ILE A 114 -3.97 -16.38 -2.85
N SER A 115 -5.27 -16.69 -2.78
CA SER A 115 -5.89 -17.15 -1.54
C SER A 115 -5.36 -18.53 -1.16
N PRO A 116 -4.84 -18.72 0.06
CA PRO A 116 -4.56 -20.04 0.58
C PRO A 116 -5.83 -20.85 0.81
N TRP A 117 -6.94 -20.19 1.17
CA TRP A 117 -8.24 -20.83 1.26
C TRP A 117 -8.78 -21.16 -0.13
N ASP A 118 -9.30 -22.38 -0.27
CA ASP A 118 -9.80 -22.91 -1.54
C ASP A 118 -11.07 -23.72 -1.30
N ARG A 119 -12.19 -23.20 -1.77
CA ARG A 119 -13.51 -23.81 -1.59
C ARG A 119 -13.86 -24.83 -2.68
N ASN A 120 -12.98 -25.00 -3.68
CA ASN A 120 -13.17 -25.93 -4.81
C ASN A 120 -12.27 -27.16 -4.73
N HIS A 121 -11.00 -27.01 -4.35
CA HIS A 121 -10.00 -28.06 -4.53
C HIS A 121 -10.29 -29.29 -3.65
N PRO A 122 -10.35 -30.51 -4.21
CA PRO A 122 -10.72 -31.73 -3.46
C PRO A 122 -9.70 -32.09 -2.37
N ASP A 123 -8.43 -31.74 -2.53
CA ASP A 123 -7.39 -32.02 -1.54
C ASP A 123 -7.31 -30.97 -0.43
N TYR A 124 -8.09 -29.87 -0.50
CA TYR A 124 -8.11 -28.86 0.56
C TYR A 124 -8.56 -29.50 1.88
N GLY A 125 -7.90 -29.12 2.97
CA GLY A 125 -8.09 -29.74 4.29
C GLY A 125 -7.25 -31.01 4.49
N THR A 126 -6.28 -31.28 3.62
CA THR A 126 -5.27 -32.34 3.73
C THR A 126 -3.85 -31.82 3.46
N ASP A 127 -2.83 -32.59 3.86
CA ASP A 127 -1.42 -32.24 3.60
C ASP A 127 -1.08 -32.11 2.11
N LYS A 128 -1.80 -32.83 1.25
CA LYS A 128 -1.62 -32.79 -0.21
C LYS A 128 -1.89 -31.38 -0.77
N TYR A 129 -2.81 -30.63 -0.17
CA TYR A 129 -3.08 -29.28 -0.62
C TYR A 129 -1.88 -28.34 -0.46
N ASN A 130 -1.01 -28.58 0.54
CA ASN A 130 0.23 -27.81 0.66
C ASN A 130 1.13 -28.00 -0.56
N ASP A 131 1.17 -29.20 -1.17
CA ASP A 131 1.86 -29.46 -2.43
C ASP A 131 1.20 -28.70 -3.60
N VAL A 132 -0.13 -28.71 -3.66
CA VAL A 132 -0.92 -27.99 -4.67
C VAL A 132 -0.63 -26.50 -4.60
N PHE A 133 -0.70 -25.90 -3.42
CA PHE A 133 -0.48 -24.44 -3.25
C PHE A 133 0.95 -24.03 -3.58
N VAL A 134 1.95 -24.82 -3.18
CA VAL A 134 3.35 -24.61 -3.57
C VAL A 134 3.52 -24.74 -5.09
N GLY A 135 2.87 -25.72 -5.71
CA GLY A 135 2.87 -25.90 -7.16
C GLY A 135 2.30 -24.70 -7.91
N MET A 136 1.15 -24.18 -7.45
CA MET A 136 0.53 -22.96 -8.00
C MET A 136 1.47 -21.75 -7.89
N MET A 137 2.10 -21.53 -6.74
CA MET A 137 3.07 -20.45 -6.58
C MET A 137 4.26 -20.61 -7.52
N ARG A 138 4.79 -21.82 -7.69
CA ARG A 138 5.89 -22.08 -8.65
C ARG A 138 5.48 -21.75 -10.07
N GLU A 139 4.27 -22.12 -10.52
CA GLU A 139 3.75 -21.74 -11.84
C GLU A 139 3.74 -20.22 -12.02
N ILE A 140 3.24 -19.49 -11.02
CA ILE A 140 3.15 -18.03 -11.07
C ILE A 140 4.52 -17.40 -11.25
N PHE A 141 5.50 -17.77 -10.42
CA PHE A 141 6.84 -17.19 -10.49
C PHE A 141 7.60 -17.59 -11.76
N GLN A 142 7.44 -18.83 -12.22
CA GLN A 142 8.17 -19.33 -13.39
C GLN A 142 7.60 -18.81 -14.71
N ASN A 143 6.28 -18.62 -14.80
CA ASN A 143 5.61 -18.30 -16.06
C ASN A 143 5.33 -16.79 -16.23
N TYR A 144 5.16 -16.03 -15.14
CA TYR A 144 4.66 -14.66 -15.21
C TYR A 144 5.57 -13.62 -14.53
N GLY A 145 6.61 -14.06 -13.83
CA GLY A 145 7.52 -13.17 -13.10
C GLY A 145 8.19 -12.10 -13.96
N PRO A 146 8.84 -11.11 -13.33
CA PRO A 146 9.01 -11.00 -11.89
C PRO A 146 7.73 -10.58 -11.17
N VAL A 147 7.46 -11.21 -10.03
CA VAL A 147 6.38 -10.85 -9.11
C VAL A 147 6.98 -9.95 -8.03
N TRP A 148 6.50 -8.72 -7.96
CA TRP A 148 6.99 -7.73 -7.00
C TRP A 148 6.44 -7.96 -5.60
N GLU A 149 5.13 -8.25 -5.48
CA GLU A 149 4.43 -8.52 -4.23
C GLU A 149 3.55 -9.75 -4.40
N LEU A 150 3.65 -10.67 -3.44
CA LEU A 150 2.77 -11.83 -3.31
C LEU A 150 1.87 -11.62 -2.10
N TRP A 151 0.57 -11.64 -2.33
CA TRP A 151 -0.46 -11.32 -1.34
C TRP A 151 -1.21 -12.58 -0.91
N TRP A 152 -1.04 -12.98 0.35
CA TRP A 152 -1.78 -14.08 0.96
C TRP A 152 -2.89 -13.53 1.84
N ASP A 153 -4.15 -13.88 1.49
CA ASP A 153 -5.30 -13.51 2.29
C ASP A 153 -5.33 -14.29 3.61
N GLY A 154 -5.65 -13.60 4.70
CA GLY A 154 -5.76 -14.20 6.03
C GLY A 154 -7.06 -14.98 6.28
N ALA A 155 -8.05 -14.87 5.38
CA ALA A 155 -9.30 -15.59 5.51
C ALA A 155 -9.05 -17.10 5.43
N ASN A 156 -9.65 -17.84 6.37
CA ASN A 156 -9.52 -19.29 6.47
C ASN A 156 -10.88 -19.91 6.81
N GLY A 157 -11.33 -20.86 6.01
CA GLY A 157 -12.59 -21.54 6.17
C GLY A 157 -12.51 -23.01 5.74
N GLU A 158 -13.67 -23.64 5.62
CA GLU A 158 -13.80 -25.01 5.19
C GLU A 158 -13.71 -25.12 3.67
N GLY A 159 -13.16 -26.23 3.20
CA GLY A 159 -13.18 -26.64 1.80
C GLY A 159 -14.40 -27.51 1.45
N PRO A 160 -14.44 -28.08 0.23
CA PRO A 160 -15.56 -28.87 -0.24
C PRO A 160 -15.80 -30.13 0.59
N ASN A 161 -14.81 -30.59 1.33
CA ASN A 161 -14.91 -31.76 2.24
C ASN A 161 -15.29 -31.39 3.69
N GLY A 162 -15.63 -30.12 3.97
CA GLY A 162 -15.97 -29.61 5.29
C GLY A 162 -14.79 -29.49 6.25
N LYS A 163 -13.57 -29.60 5.76
CA LYS A 163 -12.35 -29.47 6.58
C LYS A 163 -11.64 -28.15 6.34
N ARG A 164 -11.03 -27.63 7.40
CA ARG A 164 -10.09 -26.50 7.32
C ARG A 164 -8.71 -27.02 6.98
N GLN A 165 -7.93 -26.20 6.28
CA GLN A 165 -6.54 -26.50 5.93
C GLN A 165 -5.60 -26.10 7.05
N GLU A 166 -4.65 -26.96 7.35
CA GLU A 166 -3.43 -26.60 8.07
C GLU A 166 -2.37 -26.18 7.04
N TYR A 167 -2.06 -24.89 7.01
CA TYR A 167 -1.13 -24.30 6.04
C TYR A 167 0.32 -24.48 6.49
N ASP A 168 1.17 -24.99 5.61
CA ASP A 168 2.62 -25.05 5.81
C ASP A 168 3.29 -23.72 5.43
N TRP A 169 3.06 -22.69 6.25
CA TRP A 169 3.57 -21.33 6.02
C TRP A 169 5.08 -21.28 5.86
N ARG A 170 5.81 -22.09 6.61
CA ARG A 170 7.27 -22.17 6.51
C ARG A 170 7.72 -22.60 5.12
N ARG A 171 7.06 -23.64 4.59
CA ARG A 171 7.33 -24.15 3.25
C ARG A 171 6.93 -23.12 2.19
N TYR A 172 5.80 -22.45 2.38
CA TYR A 172 5.35 -21.40 1.45
C TYR A 172 6.36 -20.25 1.37
N GLU A 173 6.79 -19.72 2.50
CA GLU A 173 7.80 -18.67 2.57
C GLU A 173 9.13 -19.12 1.95
N ASN A 174 9.64 -20.29 2.31
CA ASN A 174 10.88 -20.83 1.76
C ASN A 174 10.79 -20.97 0.23
N THR A 175 9.64 -21.38 -0.30
CA THR A 175 9.41 -21.48 -1.75
C THR A 175 9.54 -20.11 -2.41
N VAL A 176 8.90 -19.08 -1.86
CA VAL A 176 8.98 -17.72 -2.40
C VAL A 176 10.41 -17.20 -2.33
N ARG A 177 11.11 -17.38 -1.20
CA ARG A 177 12.50 -16.91 -1.05
C ARG A 177 13.47 -17.59 -2.02
N GLN A 178 13.25 -18.88 -2.32
CA GLN A 178 14.04 -19.62 -3.31
C GLN A 178 13.78 -19.15 -4.75
N LEU A 179 12.52 -18.89 -5.09
CA LEU A 179 12.12 -18.49 -6.43
C LEU A 179 12.40 -17.02 -6.72
N SER A 180 12.17 -16.15 -5.74
CA SER A 180 12.29 -14.70 -5.89
C SER A 180 12.56 -14.01 -4.55
N PRO A 181 13.82 -13.90 -4.12
CA PRO A 181 14.17 -13.29 -2.83
C PRO A 181 13.84 -11.79 -2.73
N LYS A 182 13.54 -11.14 -3.86
CA LYS A 182 13.16 -9.72 -3.93
C LYS A 182 11.65 -9.48 -3.81
N THR A 183 10.83 -10.53 -3.90
CA THR A 183 9.39 -10.43 -3.72
C THR A 183 9.07 -10.15 -2.27
N VAL A 184 8.28 -9.12 -2.01
CA VAL A 184 7.69 -8.90 -0.68
C VAL A 184 6.43 -9.74 -0.52
N VAL A 185 6.23 -10.27 0.66
CA VAL A 185 5.09 -11.13 0.98
C VAL A 185 4.20 -10.46 2.01
N PHE A 186 2.96 -10.27 1.63
CA PHE A 186 1.88 -9.77 2.48
C PHE A 186 1.10 -10.92 3.11
N SER A 187 0.76 -10.78 4.36
CA SER A 187 -0.37 -11.44 5.03
C SER A 187 -0.82 -10.57 6.21
N ASP A 188 -1.81 -11.03 6.96
CA ASP A 188 -2.28 -10.35 8.17
C ASP A 188 -1.16 -10.00 9.17
N ILE A 189 -0.12 -10.83 9.28
CA ILE A 189 1.04 -10.63 10.17
C ILE A 189 2.41 -10.74 9.48
N GLY A 190 2.47 -10.45 8.20
CA GLY A 190 3.73 -10.49 7.43
C GLY A 190 3.94 -11.79 6.64
N PRO A 191 5.16 -12.17 6.30
CA PRO A 191 6.45 -11.83 6.93
C PRO A 191 7.04 -10.45 6.58
N ASP A 192 6.65 -9.85 5.45
CA ASP A 192 7.27 -8.59 5.01
C ASP A 192 6.34 -7.40 5.20
N ILE A 193 5.05 -7.57 4.93
CA ILE A 193 4.02 -6.53 4.94
C ILE A 193 2.83 -7.06 5.73
N ARG A 194 2.19 -6.22 6.53
CA ARG A 194 0.99 -6.59 7.29
C ARG A 194 -0.26 -5.90 6.76
N TRP A 195 -1.39 -6.56 6.97
CA TRP A 195 -2.70 -5.94 6.87
C TRP A 195 -2.86 -4.84 7.94
N VAL A 196 -3.48 -3.74 7.56
CA VAL A 196 -3.68 -2.58 8.44
C VAL A 196 -4.78 -2.78 9.50
N GLY A 197 -5.46 -3.92 9.52
CA GLY A 197 -6.50 -4.24 10.48
C GLY A 197 -7.89 -3.70 10.14
N ASN A 198 -8.06 -3.08 8.99
CA ASN A 198 -9.34 -2.60 8.45
C ASN A 198 -9.27 -2.49 6.92
N GLU A 199 -10.43 -2.38 6.28
CA GLU A 199 -10.59 -2.21 4.83
C GLU A 199 -11.07 -0.81 4.44
N ASN A 200 -10.80 0.19 5.29
CA ASN A 200 -11.19 1.58 5.06
C ASN A 200 -10.09 2.43 4.42
N GLY A 201 -8.91 1.88 4.27
CA GLY A 201 -7.75 2.57 3.71
C GLY A 201 -7.05 3.51 4.70
N PHE A 202 -7.24 3.34 6.00
CA PHE A 202 -6.65 4.18 7.03
C PHE A 202 -5.67 3.39 7.90
N VAL A 203 -4.52 3.99 8.16
CA VAL A 203 -3.60 3.53 9.21
C VAL A 203 -3.69 4.41 10.44
N GLY A 204 -3.36 3.87 11.59
CA GLY A 204 -3.39 4.57 12.87
C GLY A 204 -2.43 5.76 12.96
N ASP A 205 -2.64 6.56 13.99
CA ASP A 205 -1.76 7.64 14.40
C ASP A 205 -1.49 7.47 15.91
N PRO A 206 -0.30 7.02 16.31
CA PRO A 206 0.91 6.72 15.50
C PRO A 206 0.79 5.49 14.60
N ASN A 207 1.67 5.41 13.58
CA ASN A 207 1.92 4.21 12.79
C ASN A 207 3.38 3.77 12.92
N TRP A 208 3.59 2.55 13.43
CA TRP A 208 4.91 1.93 13.56
C TRP A 208 5.09 0.84 12.50
N ASN A 209 6.24 0.85 11.84
CA ASN A 209 6.61 -0.19 10.88
C ASN A 209 7.08 -1.48 11.56
N PHE A 210 7.10 -1.53 12.87
CA PHE A 210 7.42 -2.72 13.63
C PHE A 210 6.15 -3.46 14.09
N LEU A 211 6.25 -4.78 14.19
CA LEU A 211 5.20 -5.64 14.74
C LEU A 211 5.82 -6.77 15.57
N ASP A 212 5.19 -7.09 16.69
CA ASP A 212 5.48 -8.30 17.44
C ASP A 212 4.48 -9.38 17.05
N THR A 213 4.98 -10.49 16.53
CA THR A 213 4.17 -11.62 16.04
C THR A 213 4.23 -12.85 16.96
N VAL A 214 4.84 -12.72 18.14
CA VAL A 214 4.96 -13.83 19.09
C VAL A 214 3.58 -14.31 19.55
N GLY A 215 3.32 -15.61 19.42
CA GLY A 215 2.04 -16.22 19.80
C GLY A 215 0.98 -16.24 18.71
N TYR A 216 1.26 -15.67 17.55
CA TYR A 216 0.33 -15.66 16.41
C TYR A 216 0.81 -16.55 15.26
N LYS A 217 -0.15 -17.13 14.54
CA LYS A 217 0.09 -17.90 13.31
C LYS A 217 -0.85 -17.39 12.21
N ARG A 218 -0.33 -17.16 11.02
CA ARG A 218 -1.11 -16.70 9.85
C ARG A 218 -2.28 -17.65 9.57
N GLY A 219 -3.42 -17.07 9.20
CA GLY A 219 -4.63 -17.80 8.91
C GLY A 219 -5.32 -18.48 10.12
N ILE A 220 -4.74 -18.36 11.33
CA ILE A 220 -5.30 -18.90 12.58
C ILE A 220 -5.54 -17.79 13.59
N GLY A 221 -4.66 -16.82 13.63
CA GLY A 221 -4.78 -15.69 14.55
C GLY A 221 -3.78 -14.58 14.24
N ALA A 222 -4.18 -13.38 14.57
CA ALA A 222 -3.40 -12.17 14.42
C ALA A 222 -3.54 -11.31 15.68
N PRO A 223 -2.67 -10.32 15.92
CA PRO A 223 -2.91 -9.28 16.91
C PRO A 223 -4.28 -8.62 16.71
N ALA A 224 -4.80 -7.97 17.75
CA ALA A 224 -6.02 -7.17 17.64
C ALA A 224 -5.89 -6.14 16.50
N ASN A 225 -7.02 -5.84 15.84
CA ASN A 225 -7.04 -4.90 14.71
C ASN A 225 -6.41 -3.55 15.05
N ASP A 226 -6.57 -3.07 16.27
CA ASP A 226 -5.92 -1.84 16.75
C ASP A 226 -4.38 -1.96 16.75
N THR A 227 -3.83 -3.11 17.17
CA THR A 227 -2.39 -3.38 17.11
C THR A 227 -1.91 -3.48 15.66
N LEU A 228 -2.66 -4.13 14.77
CA LEU A 228 -2.33 -4.16 13.34
C LEU A 228 -2.37 -2.76 12.73
N ASN A 229 -3.32 -1.93 13.18
CA ASN A 229 -3.49 -0.56 12.69
C ASN A 229 -2.32 0.36 13.09
N HIS A 230 -1.83 0.24 14.33
CA HIS A 230 -0.77 1.09 14.87
C HIS A 230 0.65 0.48 14.76
N GLY A 231 0.76 -0.85 14.70
CA GLY A 231 2.04 -1.55 14.92
C GLY A 231 2.51 -1.46 16.38
N ASN A 232 3.75 -1.86 16.62
CA ASN A 232 4.36 -1.85 17.95
C ASN A 232 5.68 -1.07 17.92
N TYR A 233 5.82 -0.02 18.73
CA TYR A 233 7.07 0.74 18.79
C TYR A 233 8.29 -0.14 19.14
N TYR A 234 8.14 -1.05 20.08
CA TYR A 234 9.18 -2.02 20.47
C TYR A 234 9.06 -3.38 19.76
N GLY A 235 8.33 -3.43 18.63
CA GLY A 235 8.19 -4.66 17.87
C GLY A 235 9.53 -5.18 17.33
N LYS A 236 9.67 -6.50 17.24
CA LYS A 236 10.94 -7.15 16.86
C LYS A 236 11.17 -7.23 15.36
N HIS A 237 10.10 -7.15 14.56
CA HIS A 237 10.14 -7.35 13.13
C HIS A 237 9.68 -6.12 12.38
N TRP A 238 10.41 -5.73 11.33
CA TRP A 238 9.97 -4.69 10.41
C TRP A 238 8.89 -5.24 9.49
N ILE A 239 7.63 -4.93 9.78
CA ILE A 239 6.45 -5.39 9.05
C ILE A 239 5.50 -4.19 8.87
N PRO A 240 5.77 -3.30 7.89
CA PRO A 240 4.98 -2.11 7.67
C PRO A 240 3.55 -2.43 7.23
N ALA A 241 2.65 -1.51 7.48
CA ALA A 241 1.24 -1.62 7.12
C ALA A 241 0.98 -1.29 5.66
N GLU A 242 0.12 -2.09 5.03
CA GLU A 242 -0.53 -1.79 3.76
C GLU A 242 -2.01 -1.48 4.02
N CYS A 243 -2.48 -0.35 3.48
CA CYS A 243 -3.87 0.06 3.57
C CYS A 243 -4.60 -0.37 2.31
N ASP A 244 -5.38 -1.43 2.40
CA ASP A 244 -6.26 -1.90 1.35
C ASP A 244 -7.66 -1.27 1.48
N VAL A 245 -8.23 -0.88 0.36
CA VAL A 245 -9.57 -0.29 0.29
C VAL A 245 -10.13 -0.40 -1.12
N SER A 246 -11.43 -0.64 -1.25
CA SER A 246 -12.08 -0.61 -2.56
C SER A 246 -12.62 0.77 -2.91
N ILE A 247 -12.51 1.16 -4.20
CA ILE A 247 -13.13 2.39 -4.72
C ILE A 247 -14.67 2.31 -4.69
N ARG A 248 -15.21 1.08 -4.72
CA ARG A 248 -16.64 0.75 -4.65
C ARG A 248 -16.99 0.21 -3.26
N PRO A 249 -18.30 0.06 -2.92
CA PRO A 249 -18.70 -0.62 -1.68
C PRO A 249 -18.18 -2.06 -1.57
N GLY A 250 -18.25 -2.84 -2.66
CA GLY A 250 -17.77 -4.21 -2.74
C GLY A 250 -16.36 -4.33 -3.31
N TRP A 251 -15.73 -5.50 -3.14
CA TRP A 251 -14.43 -5.81 -3.72
C TRP A 251 -14.53 -6.22 -5.19
N PHE A 252 -15.57 -6.96 -5.58
CA PHE A 252 -15.85 -7.28 -6.97
C PHE A 252 -16.84 -6.30 -7.58
N TYR A 253 -16.76 -6.10 -8.89
CA TYR A 253 -17.65 -5.21 -9.62
C TYR A 253 -19.13 -5.64 -9.52
N ARG A 254 -19.99 -4.66 -9.28
CA ARG A 254 -21.45 -4.78 -9.37
C ARG A 254 -22.00 -3.52 -10.05
N GLU A 255 -22.84 -3.71 -11.09
CA GLU A 255 -23.47 -2.61 -11.81
C GLU A 255 -24.32 -1.71 -10.89
N ALA A 256 -24.99 -2.31 -9.89
CA ALA A 256 -25.78 -1.58 -8.90
C ALA A 256 -24.95 -0.60 -8.02
N GLU A 257 -23.63 -0.64 -8.11
CA GLU A 257 -22.69 0.23 -7.39
C GLU A 257 -22.06 1.33 -8.26
N ASP A 258 -22.45 1.46 -9.54
CA ASP A 258 -21.85 2.45 -10.47
C ASP A 258 -22.02 3.89 -10.00
N ASN A 259 -23.09 4.18 -9.26
CA ASN A 259 -23.35 5.48 -8.64
C ASN A 259 -22.84 5.60 -7.20
N LYS A 260 -22.09 4.61 -6.70
CA LYS A 260 -21.54 4.55 -5.32
C LYS A 260 -20.03 4.57 -5.29
N VAL A 261 -19.39 4.90 -6.39
CA VAL A 261 -17.93 5.06 -6.47
C VAL A 261 -17.51 6.18 -5.53
N LYS A 262 -16.46 5.94 -4.74
CA LYS A 262 -15.89 6.96 -3.84
C LYS A 262 -15.48 8.20 -4.64
N THR A 263 -15.70 9.38 -4.09
CA THR A 263 -15.27 10.63 -4.73
C THR A 263 -13.75 10.80 -4.70
N ALA A 264 -13.22 11.62 -5.59
CA ALA A 264 -11.78 11.95 -5.59
C ALA A 264 -11.34 12.63 -4.29
N GLY A 265 -12.18 13.46 -3.66
CA GLY A 265 -11.94 14.03 -2.34
C GLY A 265 -11.83 12.98 -1.24
N LYS A 266 -12.69 11.94 -1.28
CA LYS A 266 -12.58 10.81 -0.34
C LYS A 266 -11.30 10.00 -0.56
N LEU A 267 -10.88 9.80 -1.80
CA LEU A 267 -9.60 9.14 -2.10
C LEU A 267 -8.41 9.98 -1.64
N PHE A 268 -8.51 11.31 -1.71
CA PHE A 268 -7.47 12.20 -1.21
C PHE A 268 -7.38 12.15 0.33
N ASP A 269 -8.51 12.13 1.06
CA ASP A 269 -8.56 11.90 2.51
C ASP A 269 -7.90 10.55 2.87
N ILE A 270 -8.23 9.48 2.14
CA ILE A 270 -7.59 8.17 2.31
C ILE A 270 -6.07 8.26 2.08
N TYR A 271 -5.63 8.99 1.04
CA TYR A 271 -4.20 9.19 0.77
C TYR A 271 -3.48 9.89 1.93
N LEU A 272 -4.09 10.92 2.50
CA LEU A 272 -3.53 11.62 3.67
C LEU A 272 -3.45 10.71 4.91
N LYS A 273 -4.43 9.81 5.09
CA LYS A 273 -4.54 8.91 6.25
C LYS A 273 -3.86 7.55 6.07
N SER A 274 -3.32 7.27 4.88
CA SER A 274 -2.49 6.09 4.59
C SER A 274 -1.06 6.49 4.29
N VAL A 275 -0.78 6.97 3.08
CA VAL A 275 0.56 7.41 2.65
C VAL A 275 1.06 8.57 3.52
N GLY A 276 0.18 9.49 3.87
CA GLY A 276 0.49 10.63 4.75
C GLY A 276 0.77 10.24 6.21
N ARG A 277 0.58 8.98 6.58
CA ARG A 277 0.94 8.40 7.88
C ARG A 277 1.97 7.27 7.76
N GLY A 278 2.69 7.22 6.62
CA GLY A 278 3.83 6.34 6.41
C GLY A 278 3.52 4.92 5.96
N ALA A 279 2.25 4.59 5.66
CA ALA A 279 1.85 3.33 5.04
C ALA A 279 1.83 3.41 3.52
N ASN A 280 1.63 2.29 2.82
CA ASN A 280 1.30 2.28 1.41
C ASN A 280 -0.22 2.12 1.20
N LEU A 281 -0.72 2.65 0.08
CA LEU A 281 -2.13 2.56 -0.32
C LEU A 281 -2.30 1.57 -1.46
N LEU A 282 -3.07 0.52 -1.21
CA LEU A 282 -3.53 -0.45 -2.19
C LEU A 282 -5.02 -0.20 -2.47
N LEU A 283 -5.32 0.43 -3.60
CA LEU A 283 -6.68 0.81 -3.99
C LEU A 283 -7.26 -0.19 -4.97
N ASN A 284 -8.34 -0.86 -4.58
CA ASN A 284 -9.03 -1.81 -5.44
C ASN A 284 -9.93 -1.13 -6.46
N ILE A 285 -9.72 -1.47 -7.72
CA ILE A 285 -10.47 -1.02 -8.89
C ILE A 285 -10.96 -2.25 -9.63
N PRO A 286 -12.14 -2.80 -9.29
CA PRO A 286 -12.59 -4.06 -9.85
C PRO A 286 -13.00 -3.90 -11.31
N PRO A 287 -12.41 -4.67 -12.25
CA PRO A 287 -12.87 -4.71 -13.62
C PRO A 287 -14.33 -5.20 -13.73
N ASP A 288 -15.07 -4.66 -14.67
CA ASP A 288 -16.45 -5.04 -14.93
C ASP A 288 -16.58 -6.35 -15.74
N LYS A 289 -17.80 -6.75 -16.06
CA LYS A 289 -18.08 -8.00 -16.81
C LYS A 289 -17.46 -8.02 -18.22
N ARG A 290 -17.14 -6.86 -18.78
CA ARG A 290 -16.41 -6.79 -20.07
C ARG A 290 -14.94 -7.18 -19.88
N GLY A 291 -14.39 -7.05 -18.66
CA GLY A 291 -12.97 -7.16 -18.35
C GLY A 291 -12.23 -5.83 -18.50
N LEU A 292 -12.93 -4.72 -18.33
CA LEU A 292 -12.40 -3.36 -18.41
C LEU A 292 -12.56 -2.64 -17.06
N ILE A 293 -11.67 -1.71 -16.75
CA ILE A 293 -11.94 -0.73 -15.69
C ILE A 293 -13.11 0.12 -16.16
N HIS A 294 -14.15 0.20 -15.33
CA HIS A 294 -15.37 0.96 -15.64
C HIS A 294 -15.09 2.47 -15.73
N GLU A 295 -15.81 3.15 -16.60
CA GLU A 295 -15.62 4.57 -16.93
C GLU A 295 -15.77 5.48 -15.70
N ALA A 296 -16.70 5.16 -14.80
CA ALA A 296 -16.91 5.92 -13.56
C ALA A 296 -15.67 5.82 -12.63
N ASP A 297 -15.07 4.63 -12.49
CA ASP A 297 -13.89 4.40 -11.67
C ASP A 297 -12.68 5.13 -12.26
N SER A 298 -12.49 5.01 -13.57
CA SER A 298 -11.43 5.69 -14.31
C SER A 298 -11.52 7.22 -14.18
N ALA A 299 -12.72 7.80 -14.31
CA ALA A 299 -12.94 9.23 -14.17
C ALA A 299 -12.54 9.73 -12.76
N VAL A 300 -12.93 9.01 -11.70
CA VAL A 300 -12.56 9.37 -10.33
C VAL A 300 -11.05 9.24 -10.12
N LEU A 301 -10.40 8.20 -10.67
CA LEU A 301 -8.96 8.05 -10.59
C LEU A 301 -8.20 9.21 -11.22
N MET A 302 -8.67 9.71 -12.38
CA MET A 302 -8.06 10.87 -13.04
C MET A 302 -8.24 12.15 -12.23
N GLN A 303 -9.40 12.35 -11.62
CA GLN A 303 -9.64 13.47 -10.70
C GLN A 303 -8.74 13.38 -9.47
N PHE A 304 -8.62 12.20 -8.87
CA PHE A 304 -7.73 11.97 -7.73
C PHE A 304 -6.26 12.21 -8.09
N ARG A 305 -5.83 11.81 -9.28
CA ARG A 305 -4.49 12.13 -9.78
C ARG A 305 -4.28 13.64 -9.90
N LYS A 306 -5.22 14.34 -10.52
CA LYS A 306 -5.19 15.79 -10.67
C LYS A 306 -5.10 16.48 -9.30
N MET A 307 -5.92 16.08 -8.32
CA MET A 307 -5.87 16.64 -6.97
C MET A 307 -4.51 16.47 -6.31
N ARG A 308 -3.88 15.30 -6.40
CA ARG A 308 -2.54 15.08 -5.85
C ARG A 308 -1.49 15.95 -6.55
N ASP A 309 -1.52 15.99 -7.88
CA ASP A 309 -0.55 16.76 -8.66
C ASP A 309 -0.67 18.27 -8.39
N GLU A 310 -1.88 18.81 -8.31
CA GLU A 310 -2.09 20.25 -8.05
C GLU A 310 -1.71 20.63 -6.61
N ASN A 311 -2.13 19.86 -5.61
CA ASN A 311 -1.90 20.19 -4.21
C ASN A 311 -0.42 20.01 -3.79
N PHE A 312 0.32 19.12 -4.41
CA PHE A 312 1.75 18.90 -4.12
C PHE A 312 2.69 19.38 -5.24
N ALA A 313 2.22 20.26 -6.14
CA ALA A 313 3.01 20.75 -7.28
C ALA A 313 4.20 21.60 -6.87
N THR A 314 4.02 22.48 -5.89
CA THR A 314 5.00 23.50 -5.54
C THR A 314 5.43 23.36 -4.09
N ASN A 315 6.66 22.90 -3.86
CA ASN A 315 7.28 22.96 -2.55
C ASN A 315 7.65 24.41 -2.22
N LEU A 316 7.02 24.96 -1.19
CA LEU A 316 7.21 26.35 -0.74
C LEU A 316 8.57 26.58 -0.08
N LEU A 317 9.32 25.51 0.23
CA LEU A 317 10.64 25.57 0.88
C LEU A 317 11.81 25.57 -0.11
N LYS A 318 11.57 25.65 -1.42
CA LYS A 318 12.62 25.52 -2.45
C LYS A 318 13.78 26.52 -2.29
N ASP A 319 13.49 27.72 -1.75
CA ASP A 319 14.46 28.81 -1.55
C ASP A 319 14.66 29.11 -0.05
N ALA A 320 14.28 28.19 0.84
CA ALA A 320 14.43 28.37 2.29
C ALA A 320 15.78 27.86 2.78
N ASP A 321 16.27 28.45 3.86
CA ASP A 321 17.44 27.99 4.59
C ASP A 321 17.03 27.11 5.78
N SER A 322 17.86 26.14 6.13
CA SER A 322 17.65 25.31 7.31
C SER A 322 18.89 25.30 8.21
N TYR A 323 18.66 25.42 9.50
CA TYR A 323 19.69 25.47 10.52
C TYR A 323 19.39 24.47 11.61
N TYR A 324 20.47 23.87 12.18
CA TYR A 324 20.37 23.09 13.41
C TYR A 324 20.68 23.96 14.60
N GLU A 325 19.86 23.90 15.63
CA GLU A 325 20.09 24.60 16.90
C GLU A 325 20.91 23.70 17.82
N PHE A 326 22.24 23.83 17.78
CA PHE A 326 23.13 23.31 18.83
C PHE A 326 23.24 24.32 19.97
N SER A 327 23.22 23.84 21.22
CA SER A 327 23.33 24.64 22.44
C SER A 327 24.20 25.88 22.25
N GLN A 328 23.56 27.00 22.08
CA GLN A 328 24.03 28.41 22.17
C GLN A 328 25.22 28.89 21.31
N LYS A 329 25.96 28.08 20.53
CA LYS A 329 27.15 28.61 19.85
C LYS A 329 27.42 28.21 18.40
N ASP A 330 26.82 27.17 17.88
CA ASP A 330 27.13 26.71 16.51
C ASP A 330 25.89 26.49 15.66
N LEU A 331 25.56 27.47 14.83
CA LEU A 331 24.60 27.33 13.74
C LEU A 331 25.33 26.73 12.52
N TYR A 332 25.04 25.50 12.18
CA TYR A 332 25.51 24.88 10.94
C TYR A 332 24.46 24.97 9.86
N ASN A 333 24.78 25.74 8.81
CA ASN A 333 23.95 25.83 7.62
C ASN A 333 24.09 24.53 6.79
N LYS A 334 22.97 23.79 6.58
CA LYS A 334 22.95 22.62 5.69
C LYS A 334 21.78 22.68 4.71
N PRO A 335 22.03 23.13 3.46
CA PRO A 335 20.99 23.27 2.43
C PRO A 335 20.36 21.96 1.96
N LEU A 336 20.81 20.79 2.44
CA LEU A 336 20.45 19.47 1.90
C LEU A 336 19.08 18.94 2.32
N LEU A 337 18.53 19.33 3.45
CA LEU A 337 17.18 18.90 3.90
C LEU A 337 16.04 19.41 3.00
N LEU A 338 16.29 20.49 2.27
CA LEU A 338 15.27 21.19 1.48
C LEU A 338 15.34 20.86 -0.02
N ARG A 339 16.40 20.21 -0.49
CA ARG A 339 16.61 19.85 -1.90
C ARG A 339 15.94 18.53 -2.25
N GLY A 340 14.62 18.52 -2.25
CA GLY A 340 13.88 17.37 -2.73
C GLY A 340 14.00 16.14 -1.83
N PHE A 341 13.06 15.24 -1.98
CA PHE A 341 13.01 13.98 -1.24
C PHE A 341 14.02 12.97 -1.80
N ASP A 342 15.33 13.22 -1.60
CA ASP A 342 16.34 12.23 -1.90
C ASP A 342 16.43 11.20 -0.78
N THR A 343 16.10 9.95 -1.10
CA THR A 343 16.09 8.83 -0.16
C THR A 343 17.49 8.32 0.18
N THR A 344 18.51 8.81 -0.51
CA THR A 344 19.89 8.31 -0.40
C THR A 344 20.78 9.13 0.53
N SER A 345 20.38 10.35 0.89
CA SER A 345 21.19 11.22 1.76
C SER A 345 20.84 11.07 3.23
N ALA A 346 21.31 10.00 3.85
CA ALA A 346 21.31 9.90 5.31
C ALA A 346 22.50 10.65 5.88
N TYR A 347 22.25 11.62 6.73
CA TYR A 347 23.31 12.23 7.55
C TYR A 347 23.61 11.34 8.75
N TYR A 348 24.81 10.79 8.79
CA TYR A 348 25.31 10.00 9.94
C TYR A 348 25.67 10.93 11.11
N GLY A 349 25.13 10.63 12.27
CA GLY A 349 25.84 10.86 13.53
C GLY A 349 25.63 12.18 14.24
N ILE A 350 24.45 12.83 14.15
CA ILE A 350 24.14 13.97 15.01
C ILE A 350 22.77 13.75 15.64
N ASN A 351 22.66 13.73 16.94
CA ASN A 351 21.41 13.80 17.71
C ASN A 351 20.76 15.16 17.42
N LEU A 352 19.85 15.21 16.45
CA LEU A 352 19.16 16.42 16.03
C LEU A 352 17.84 16.52 16.79
N GLN A 353 17.88 17.18 17.93
CA GLN A 353 16.64 17.39 18.71
C GLN A 353 15.77 18.51 18.13
N ASN A 354 16.39 19.52 17.49
CA ASN A 354 15.66 20.69 16.99
C ASN A 354 16.29 21.24 15.72
N PHE A 355 15.48 21.71 14.79
CA PHE A 355 15.96 22.45 13.63
C PHE A 355 14.99 23.55 13.22
N ILE A 356 15.52 24.60 12.61
CA ILE A 356 14.79 25.79 12.14
C ILE A 356 14.78 25.78 10.62
N VAL A 357 13.63 26.06 10.04
CA VAL A 357 13.48 26.37 8.62
C VAL A 357 13.13 27.85 8.49
N GLN A 358 14.04 28.61 7.89
CA GLN A 358 13.87 30.05 7.64
C GLN A 358 13.48 30.26 6.18
N LEU A 359 12.35 30.92 5.96
CA LEU A 359 11.86 31.25 4.62
C LEU A 359 12.50 32.55 4.11
N SER A 360 12.78 32.63 2.80
CA SER A 360 13.31 33.82 2.15
C SER A 360 12.29 34.96 2.11
N GLN A 361 11.01 34.64 2.15
CA GLN A 361 9.87 35.57 2.21
C GLN A 361 8.71 34.91 2.95
N PRO A 362 7.75 35.69 3.48
CA PRO A 362 6.55 35.13 4.09
C PRO A 362 5.77 34.30 3.09
N VAL A 363 5.31 33.10 3.50
CA VAL A 363 4.47 32.22 2.67
C VAL A 363 3.21 31.78 3.42
N LYS A 364 2.09 31.69 2.72
CA LYS A 364 0.88 31.04 3.23
C LYS A 364 1.01 29.52 3.01
N THR A 365 0.85 28.76 4.07
CA THR A 365 0.92 27.29 4.06
C THR A 365 -0.11 26.66 5.01
N ASN A 366 -0.54 25.45 4.73
CA ASN A 366 -1.43 24.65 5.57
C ASN A 366 -1.03 23.16 5.59
N CYS A 367 0.16 22.84 5.05
CA CYS A 367 0.62 21.46 4.96
C CYS A 367 2.15 21.41 5.08
N ILE A 368 2.63 20.58 6.01
CA ILE A 368 4.07 20.26 6.15
C ILE A 368 4.22 18.75 6.00
N VAL A 369 5.25 18.34 5.27
CA VAL A 369 5.60 16.94 5.04
C VAL A 369 6.98 16.66 5.63
N LEU A 370 7.07 15.64 6.46
CA LEU A 370 8.33 15.13 7.02
C LEU A 370 8.62 13.72 6.49
N ARG A 371 9.90 13.35 6.43
CA ARG A 371 10.38 12.00 6.15
C ARG A 371 11.49 11.61 7.11
N GLU A 372 11.41 10.41 7.64
CA GLU A 372 12.43 9.80 8.50
C GLU A 372 13.31 8.84 7.70
N ALA A 373 14.55 8.68 8.11
CA ALA A 373 15.53 7.75 7.52
C ALA A 373 15.20 6.29 7.86
N ILE A 374 14.09 5.78 7.35
CA ILE A 374 13.57 4.44 7.73
C ILE A 374 14.53 3.28 7.45
N HIS A 375 15.54 3.45 6.60
CA HIS A 375 16.58 2.44 6.40
C HIS A 375 17.46 2.22 7.65
N LEU A 376 17.45 3.18 8.59
CA LEU A 376 18.08 3.08 9.91
C LEU A 376 17.09 2.60 11.00
N GLY A 377 15.83 2.43 10.65
CA GLY A 377 14.74 2.14 11.58
C GLY A 377 13.77 3.32 11.69
N GLN A 378 12.79 3.19 12.58
CA GLN A 378 11.83 4.25 12.91
C GLN A 378 11.93 4.55 14.41
N SER A 379 12.25 5.79 14.77
CA SER A 379 12.62 6.16 16.13
C SER A 379 11.82 7.32 16.70
N ILE A 380 11.26 8.21 15.85
CA ILE A 380 10.56 9.42 16.30
C ILE A 380 9.17 9.05 16.82
N ARG A 381 8.91 9.30 18.09
CA ARG A 381 7.64 8.99 18.77
C ARG A 381 6.74 10.20 18.97
N ARG A 382 7.34 11.37 19.11
CA ARG A 382 6.62 12.63 19.27
C ARG A 382 7.46 13.80 18.81
N PHE A 383 6.83 14.71 18.11
CA PHE A 383 7.44 15.95 17.65
C PHE A 383 6.40 17.08 17.63
N SER A 384 6.88 18.31 17.68
CA SER A 384 6.05 19.49 17.42
C SER A 384 6.71 20.39 16.37
N ILE A 385 5.88 21.16 15.66
CA ILE A 385 6.28 22.16 14.69
C ILE A 385 5.68 23.48 15.14
N VAL A 386 6.52 24.39 15.62
CA VAL A 386 6.10 25.75 16.01
C VAL A 386 6.22 26.67 14.83
N LEU A 387 5.14 27.32 14.44
CA LEU A 387 5.05 28.26 13.33
C LEU A 387 5.35 29.67 13.80
N TYR A 388 6.14 30.43 13.04
CA TYR A 388 6.53 31.80 13.39
C TYR A 388 6.18 32.80 12.28
N SER A 389 5.80 34.00 12.72
CA SER A 389 5.69 35.19 11.87
C SER A 389 6.53 36.31 12.50
N ASN A 390 7.58 36.78 11.80
CA ASN A 390 8.50 37.80 12.30
C ASN A 390 8.99 37.48 13.72
N ASP A 391 9.54 36.31 13.93
CA ASP A 391 10.08 35.76 15.18
C ASP A 391 9.07 35.57 16.33
N LYS A 392 7.78 35.79 16.08
CA LYS A 392 6.73 35.53 17.07
C LYS A 392 6.07 34.19 16.77
N PRO A 393 5.93 33.30 17.76
CA PRO A 393 5.17 32.06 17.59
C PRO A 393 3.70 32.38 17.37
N ILE A 394 3.10 31.77 16.34
CA ILE A 394 1.71 32.02 15.93
C ILE A 394 0.86 30.77 15.87
N GLY A 395 1.47 29.59 16.02
CA GLY A 395 0.77 28.32 16.04
C GLY A 395 1.73 27.15 16.27
N GLU A 396 1.17 26.01 16.60
CA GLU A 396 1.88 24.76 16.82
C GLU A 396 1.11 23.60 16.20
N VAL A 397 1.85 22.69 15.55
CA VAL A 397 1.33 21.43 15.01
C VAL A 397 2.07 20.28 15.68
N GLN A 398 1.33 19.41 16.34
CA GLN A 398 1.91 18.24 17.01
C GLN A 398 1.77 16.99 16.15
N GLY A 399 2.73 16.07 16.27
CA GLY A 399 2.71 14.80 15.61
C GLY A 399 3.33 13.70 16.47
N THR A 400 2.98 12.47 16.13
CA THR A 400 3.45 11.27 16.82
C THR A 400 4.64 10.66 16.09
N SER A 401 4.39 9.67 15.21
CA SER A 401 5.42 9.03 14.38
C SER A 401 5.64 9.77 13.06
N VAL A 402 6.83 9.68 12.49
CA VAL A 402 7.14 10.20 11.15
C VAL A 402 7.14 9.07 10.11
N GLY A 403 8.06 8.12 10.22
CA GLY A 403 8.17 7.01 9.27
C GLY A 403 8.57 7.44 7.86
N ARG A 404 8.15 6.67 6.86
CA ARG A 404 8.49 6.93 5.45
C ARG A 404 8.03 8.30 4.95
N LYS A 405 6.84 8.73 5.36
CA LYS A 405 6.25 10.04 5.03
C LYS A 405 5.20 10.41 6.08
N ARG A 406 5.29 11.62 6.60
CA ARG A 406 4.27 12.20 7.46
C ARG A 406 3.76 13.48 6.82
N ILE A 407 2.48 13.51 6.47
CA ILE A 407 1.77 14.71 6.00
C ILE A 407 0.96 15.25 7.17
N LEU A 408 1.21 16.51 7.53
CA LEU A 408 0.50 17.25 8.57
C LEU A 408 -0.26 18.38 7.94
N THR A 409 -1.53 18.51 8.26
CA THR A 409 -2.40 19.60 7.81
C THR A 409 -2.84 20.46 8.98
N PHE A 410 -3.01 21.75 8.76
CA PHE A 410 -3.41 22.75 9.76
C PHE A 410 -4.10 23.92 9.06
N PRO A 411 -4.80 24.81 9.80
CA PRO A 411 -5.42 25.99 9.19
C PRO A 411 -4.39 26.86 8.47
N ALA A 412 -4.74 27.33 7.26
CA ALA A 412 -3.84 28.09 6.41
C ALA A 412 -3.31 29.35 7.11
N THR A 413 -2.00 29.43 7.25
CA THR A 413 -1.30 30.42 8.06
C THR A 413 -0.12 30.98 7.29
N THR A 414 0.09 32.30 7.37
CA THR A 414 1.27 32.98 6.77
C THR A 414 2.42 32.96 7.77
N ILE A 415 3.52 32.31 7.38
CA ILE A 415 4.70 32.13 8.23
C ILE A 415 5.95 32.72 7.58
N THR A 416 6.93 33.09 8.41
CA THR A 416 8.30 33.48 7.99
C THR A 416 9.33 32.40 8.31
N SER A 417 9.04 31.56 9.30
CA SER A 417 9.87 30.42 9.68
C SER A 417 9.05 29.39 10.45
N PHE A 418 9.61 28.22 10.65
CA PHE A 418 9.08 27.25 11.62
C PHE A 418 10.23 26.46 12.26
N ARG A 419 9.97 25.92 13.45
CA ARG A 419 10.92 25.08 14.18
C ARG A 419 10.32 23.71 14.38
N VAL A 420 11.11 22.67 14.15
CA VAL A 420 10.73 21.29 14.44
C VAL A 420 11.47 20.85 15.69
N TYR A 421 10.72 20.39 16.69
CA TYR A 421 11.22 19.85 17.93
C TYR A 421 10.93 18.35 17.96
N LEU A 422 11.98 17.52 18.04
CA LEU A 422 11.84 16.08 18.26
C LEU A 422 11.80 15.85 19.77
N GLU A 423 10.61 15.76 20.32
CA GLU A 423 10.39 15.73 21.78
C GLU A 423 10.67 14.37 22.40
N ASP A 424 10.39 13.29 21.66
CA ASP A 424 10.64 11.93 22.08
C ASP A 424 11.09 11.09 20.88
N ALA A 425 12.37 10.73 20.90
CA ALA A 425 13.00 9.94 19.88
C ALA A 425 14.11 9.08 20.50
N GLN A 426 14.25 7.84 20.01
CA GLN A 426 15.28 6.91 20.46
C GLN A 426 16.13 6.44 19.29
N GLY A 427 17.43 6.72 19.36
CA GLY A 427 18.40 6.24 18.38
C GLY A 427 18.73 7.27 17.30
N ASN A 428 18.66 6.91 16.02
CA ASN A 428 19.04 7.77 14.91
C ASN A 428 17.84 8.65 14.50
N ASP A 429 17.71 9.81 15.10
CA ASP A 429 16.62 10.78 14.91
C ASP A 429 16.79 11.55 13.59
N ASN A 430 16.89 10.83 12.47
CA ASN A 430 17.25 11.44 11.20
C ASN A 430 16.00 11.79 10.39
N ILE A 431 15.71 13.06 10.29
CA ILE A 431 14.81 13.59 9.26
C ILE A 431 15.59 13.71 7.94
N THR A 432 15.12 13.03 6.91
CA THR A 432 15.75 13.01 5.57
C THR A 432 15.11 13.93 4.58
N GLY A 433 13.92 14.45 4.88
CA GLY A 433 13.24 15.37 3.99
C GLY A 433 12.16 16.16 4.71
N ILE A 434 12.01 17.42 4.26
CA ILE A 434 10.95 18.32 4.68
C ILE A 434 10.45 19.12 3.49
N ALA A 435 9.13 19.31 3.41
CA ALA A 435 8.48 20.14 2.41
C ALA A 435 7.28 20.86 3.03
N ALA A 436 6.89 21.98 2.44
CA ALA A 436 5.65 22.67 2.80
C ALA A 436 4.84 22.99 1.53
N TYR A 437 3.51 22.93 1.68
CA TYR A 437 2.57 23.14 0.59
C TYR A 437 1.40 24.00 1.05
N LEU A 438 0.73 24.61 0.10
CA LEU A 438 -0.61 25.17 0.29
C LEU A 438 -1.57 24.26 -0.49
N ILE A 439 -2.24 23.37 0.24
CA ILE A 439 -3.27 22.50 -0.34
C ILE A 439 -4.64 23.16 -0.24
N ASP A 440 -5.60 22.67 -1.03
CA ASP A 440 -6.98 23.15 -0.99
C ASP A 440 -7.53 23.08 0.44
N GLU A 441 -8.00 24.23 0.96
CA GLU A 441 -8.47 24.35 2.34
C GLU A 441 -9.67 23.45 2.64
N SER A 442 -10.47 23.08 1.62
CA SER A 442 -11.58 22.13 1.76
C SER A 442 -11.13 20.70 2.07
N LEU A 443 -9.86 20.39 1.84
CA LEU A 443 -9.24 19.07 2.10
C LEU A 443 -8.54 18.99 3.46
N VAL A 444 -8.49 20.10 4.19
CA VAL A 444 -7.92 20.17 5.55
C VAL A 444 -9.05 19.90 6.53
N GLU A 445 -8.90 18.89 7.39
CA GLU A 445 -9.84 18.67 8.50
C GLU A 445 -9.81 19.90 9.43
N GLN A 446 -11.00 20.44 9.73
CA GLN A 446 -11.18 21.55 10.69
C GLN A 446 -11.11 21.03 12.12
#